data_2f72fbcfc8cabb838b599ca725852fc0
#
_entry.id   2f72fbcfc8cabb838b599ca725852fc0
#
_cell.length_a   1.000
_cell.length_b   1.000
_cell.length_c   1.000
_cell.angle_alpha   90.00
_cell.angle_beta   90.00
_cell.angle_gamma   90.00
#
_symmetry.space_group_name_H-M   'P 1'
#
loop_
_entity.id
_entity.type
_entity.pdbx_description
1 polymer ?
#
loop_
_entity_poly.entity_id
_entity_poly.type
_entity_poly.pdbx_seq_one_letter_code
_entity_poly.pdbx_strand_id
1 'polypeptide(L)'
;LMNYTFQSFNFRGRKEMRPFYDLVANIAAEEFGHIEVLAYAINMMLTGTTTPGTDPTKAPLENGVDARMHQHFNYSAQAALPQDSHGNPWTGANVVATGNLKMDMLHNFFLECGARAQKIRVYEMVTDPT
;
A
#
# COMPACT_ATOMS: atom_id res chain seq x y z
N LEU A 1 -7.14 -0.09 0.97
CA LEU A 1 -7.51 -0.86 2.16
C LEU A 1 -8.48 -0.12 3.07
N MET A 2 -8.06 0.96 3.74
CA MET A 2 -8.84 1.56 4.84
C MET A 2 -10.19 2.15 4.39
N ASN A 3 -10.30 2.63 3.15
CA ASN A 3 -11.60 3.03 2.59
C ASN A 3 -12.58 1.86 2.59
N TYR A 4 -12.23 0.76 1.98
CA TYR A 4 -13.07 -0.44 1.93
C TYR A 4 -13.40 -0.98 3.32
N THR A 5 -12.40 -0.98 4.22
CA THR A 5 -12.59 -1.42 5.61
C THR A 5 -13.66 -0.59 6.31
N PHE A 6 -13.50 0.73 6.34
CA PHE A 6 -14.47 1.60 7.02
C PHE A 6 -15.79 1.73 6.28
N GLN A 7 -15.80 1.60 4.96
CA GLN A 7 -17.05 1.49 4.20
C GLN A 7 -17.83 0.22 4.57
N SER A 8 -17.13 -0.92 4.76
CA SER A 8 -17.78 -2.15 5.21
C SER A 8 -18.30 -2.03 6.65
N PHE A 9 -17.55 -1.39 7.54
CA PHE A 9 -17.98 -1.17 8.92
C PHE A 9 -19.20 -0.24 9.03
N ASN A 10 -19.26 0.78 8.19
CA ASN A 10 -20.34 1.75 8.15
C ASN A 10 -21.45 1.39 7.15
N PHE A 11 -21.39 0.21 6.55
CA PHE A 11 -22.36 -0.25 5.56
C PHE A 11 -23.74 -0.42 6.19
N ARG A 12 -24.74 0.29 5.65
CA ARG A 12 -26.13 0.24 6.12
C ARG A 12 -26.93 -0.77 5.31
N GLY A 13 -27.84 -1.48 5.96
CA GLY A 13 -28.66 -2.49 5.30
C GLY A 13 -27.86 -3.73 4.85
N ARG A 14 -26.94 -4.21 5.66
CA ARG A 14 -26.08 -5.36 5.32
C ARG A 14 -26.84 -6.60 4.92
N LYS A 15 -28.00 -6.83 5.54
CA LYS A 15 -28.83 -8.01 5.28
C LYS A 15 -29.52 -7.89 3.92
N GLU A 16 -30.11 -6.75 3.66
CA GLU A 16 -30.90 -6.46 2.46
C GLU A 16 -30.00 -6.29 1.22
N MET A 17 -28.80 -5.77 1.43
CA MET A 17 -27.82 -5.48 0.38
C MET A 17 -26.57 -6.35 0.49
N ARG A 18 -26.74 -7.56 0.99
CA ARG A 18 -25.65 -8.47 1.30
C ARG A 18 -24.64 -8.67 0.17
N PRO A 19 -25.02 -8.85 -1.11
CA PRO A 19 -24.04 -9.01 -2.18
C PRO A 19 -23.06 -7.84 -2.30
N PHE A 20 -23.53 -6.63 -2.09
CA PHE A 20 -22.66 -5.44 -2.14
C PHE A 20 -21.82 -5.30 -0.88
N TYR A 21 -22.37 -5.63 0.28
CA TYR A 21 -21.61 -5.66 1.53
C TYR A 21 -20.47 -6.69 1.45
N ASP A 22 -20.79 -7.92 1.02
CA ASP A 22 -19.82 -8.99 0.89
C ASP A 22 -18.71 -8.59 -0.10
N LEU A 23 -19.04 -7.92 -1.21
CA LEU A 23 -18.06 -7.41 -2.17
C LEU A 23 -17.10 -6.42 -1.51
N VAL A 24 -17.61 -5.40 -0.85
CA VAL A 24 -16.77 -4.36 -0.20
C VAL A 24 -15.89 -4.96 0.89
N ALA A 25 -16.45 -5.86 1.71
CA ALA A 25 -15.72 -6.53 2.78
C ALA A 25 -14.62 -7.46 2.24
N ASN A 26 -14.90 -8.19 1.16
CA ASN A 26 -13.92 -9.06 0.53
C ASN A 26 -12.78 -8.28 -0.12
N ILE A 27 -13.07 -7.14 -0.77
CA ILE A 27 -12.02 -6.26 -1.30
C ILE A 27 -11.15 -5.74 -0.14
N ALA A 28 -11.75 -5.34 0.98
CA ALA A 28 -10.99 -4.92 2.15
C ALA A 28 -10.03 -6.02 2.65
N ALA A 29 -10.49 -7.26 2.67
CA ALA A 29 -9.64 -8.40 3.06
C ALA A 29 -8.52 -8.67 2.04
N GLU A 30 -8.81 -8.58 0.75
CA GLU A 30 -7.82 -8.74 -0.33
C GLU A 30 -6.71 -7.70 -0.25
N GLU A 31 -7.04 -6.46 0.06
CA GLU A 31 -6.08 -5.37 0.18
C GLU A 31 -5.03 -5.58 1.27
N PHE A 32 -5.33 -6.36 2.32
CA PHE A 32 -4.30 -6.75 3.30
C PHE A 32 -3.20 -7.59 2.65
N GLY A 33 -3.56 -8.52 1.77
CA GLY A 33 -2.59 -9.30 1.01
C GLY A 33 -1.72 -8.44 0.09
N HIS A 34 -2.31 -7.44 -0.57
CA HIS A 34 -1.56 -6.49 -1.40
C HIS A 34 -0.56 -5.67 -0.59
N ILE A 35 -0.94 -5.22 0.61
CA ILE A 35 -0.01 -4.52 1.51
C ILE A 35 1.12 -5.42 1.95
N GLU A 36 0.85 -6.68 2.29
CA GLU A 36 1.87 -7.65 2.68
C GLU A 36 2.89 -7.86 1.56
N VAL A 37 2.42 -8.06 0.32
CA VAL A 37 3.30 -8.22 -0.86
C VAL A 37 4.16 -6.99 -1.08
N LEU A 38 3.59 -5.80 -1.02
CA LEU A 38 4.35 -4.57 -1.19
C LEU A 38 5.37 -4.35 -0.06
N ALA A 39 4.99 -4.60 1.18
CA ALA A 39 5.90 -4.50 2.32
C ALA A 39 7.05 -5.49 2.20
N TYR A 40 6.77 -6.72 1.76
CA TYR A 40 7.80 -7.72 1.50
C TYR A 40 8.76 -7.28 0.40
N ALA A 41 8.25 -6.78 -0.73
CA ALA A 41 9.08 -6.28 -1.82
C ALA A 41 9.98 -5.10 -1.38
N ILE A 42 9.43 -4.16 -0.62
CA ILE A 42 10.21 -3.05 -0.06
C ILE A 42 11.32 -3.57 0.85
N ASN A 43 11.02 -4.51 1.73
CA ASN A 43 12.03 -5.09 2.63
C ASN A 43 13.12 -5.85 1.86
N MET A 44 12.78 -6.57 0.81
CA MET A 44 13.76 -7.21 -0.06
C MET A 44 14.68 -6.18 -0.73
N MET A 45 14.13 -5.10 -1.24
CA MET A 45 14.92 -4.02 -1.85
C MET A 45 15.84 -3.34 -0.83
N LEU A 46 15.35 -3.09 0.38
CA LEU A 46 16.15 -2.50 1.46
C LEU A 46 17.27 -3.40 1.95
N THR A 47 17.06 -4.72 1.96
CA THR A 47 18.09 -5.69 2.35
C THR A 47 19.04 -6.06 1.21
N GLY A 48 18.72 -5.66 -0.02
CA GLY A 48 19.50 -6.01 -1.20
C GLY A 48 19.41 -7.49 -1.60
N THR A 49 18.42 -8.22 -1.12
CA THR A 49 18.26 -9.66 -1.42
C THR A 49 17.85 -9.91 -2.87
N THR A 50 17.39 -8.90 -3.58
CA THR A 50 17.10 -8.95 -5.01
C THR A 50 18.35 -8.93 -5.90
N THR A 51 19.50 -8.58 -5.33
CA THR A 51 20.77 -8.52 -6.06
C THR A 51 21.58 -9.78 -5.80
N PRO A 52 21.94 -10.57 -6.83
CA PRO A 52 22.76 -11.77 -6.67
C PRO A 52 24.08 -11.48 -5.93
N GLY A 53 24.42 -12.31 -4.96
CA GLY A 53 25.62 -12.18 -4.15
C GLY A 53 25.52 -11.19 -2.99
N THR A 54 24.38 -10.57 -2.79
CA THR A 54 24.16 -9.71 -1.61
C THR A 54 23.86 -10.58 -0.38
N ASP A 55 24.49 -10.23 0.73
CA ASP A 55 24.24 -10.91 2.00
C ASP A 55 22.99 -10.33 2.68
N PRO A 56 21.88 -11.08 2.80
CA PRO A 56 20.64 -10.58 3.38
C PRO A 56 20.73 -10.35 4.89
N THR A 57 21.78 -10.83 5.54
CA THR A 57 21.99 -10.62 7.00
C THR A 57 22.64 -9.30 7.32
N LYS A 58 23.20 -8.62 6.32
CA LYS A 58 23.79 -7.31 6.48
C LYS A 58 22.73 -6.23 6.54
N ALA A 59 23.03 -5.18 7.30
CA ALA A 59 22.16 -4.02 7.37
C ALA A 59 21.95 -3.41 5.98
N PRO A 60 20.73 -2.97 5.63
CA PRO A 60 20.41 -2.40 4.32
C PRO A 60 21.34 -1.24 3.93
N LEU A 61 21.85 -0.53 4.91
CA LEU A 61 22.78 0.60 4.73
C LEU A 61 24.08 0.22 4.03
N GLU A 62 24.50 -1.03 4.11
CA GLU A 62 25.72 -1.48 3.43
C GLU A 62 25.51 -1.62 1.91
N ASN A 63 24.29 -1.83 1.47
CA ASN A 63 23.95 -2.11 0.09
C ASN A 63 23.32 -0.93 -0.65
N GLY A 64 22.96 0.12 0.06
CA GLY A 64 22.24 1.27 -0.49
C GLY A 64 22.88 2.60 -0.08
N VAL A 65 23.92 3.02 -0.79
CA VAL A 65 24.59 4.31 -0.49
C VAL A 65 23.59 5.47 -0.58
N ASP A 66 22.75 5.48 -1.59
CA ASP A 66 21.74 6.54 -1.78
C ASP A 66 20.66 6.50 -0.69
N ALA A 67 20.26 5.31 -0.26
CA ALA A 67 19.33 5.15 0.84
C ALA A 67 19.88 5.68 2.17
N ARG A 68 21.18 5.58 2.40
CA ARG A 68 21.85 6.15 3.60
C ARG A 68 21.75 7.66 3.66
N MET A 69 21.69 8.30 2.53
CA MET A 69 21.61 9.76 2.42
C MET A 69 20.18 10.27 2.54
N HIS A 70 19.19 9.38 2.44
CA HIS A 70 17.79 9.76 2.49
C HIS A 70 17.32 9.90 3.94
N GLN A 71 16.81 11.08 4.28
CA GLN A 71 16.39 11.41 5.64
C GLN A 71 15.33 10.45 6.20
N HIS A 72 14.36 10.04 5.39
CA HIS A 72 13.31 9.11 5.80
C HIS A 72 13.81 7.72 6.09
N PHE A 73 14.76 7.24 5.32
CA PHE A 73 15.39 5.95 5.56
C PHE A 73 16.05 5.91 6.95
N ASN A 74 16.81 6.93 7.29
CA ASN A 74 17.45 7.03 8.60
C ASN A 74 16.43 7.11 9.75
N TYR A 75 15.30 7.76 9.50
CA TYR A 75 14.25 7.98 10.51
C TYR A 75 13.32 6.78 10.67
N SER A 76 13.04 6.08 9.59
CA SER A 76 12.04 4.98 9.55
C SER A 76 12.60 3.63 10.00
N ALA A 77 13.77 3.58 10.61
CA ALA A 77 14.36 2.37 11.14
C ALA A 77 14.43 1.20 10.13
N GLN A 78 14.56 1.48 8.84
CA GLN A 78 14.76 0.46 7.80
C GLN A 78 13.58 -0.50 7.63
N ALA A 79 12.37 -0.03 7.83
CA ALA A 79 11.16 -0.83 7.67
C ALA A 79 10.16 -0.19 6.70
N ALA A 80 9.32 -1.02 6.08
CA ALA A 80 8.16 -0.54 5.35
C ALA A 80 7.11 -0.02 6.34
N LEU A 81 6.82 1.28 6.29
CA LEU A 81 5.85 1.94 7.14
C LEU A 81 4.71 2.55 6.30
N PRO A 82 3.51 2.75 6.86
CA PRO A 82 2.40 3.38 6.17
C PRO A 82 2.63 4.89 6.04
N GLN A 83 3.46 5.27 5.08
CA GLN A 83 3.84 6.65 4.79
C GLN A 83 4.00 6.85 3.28
N ASP A 84 3.92 8.09 2.83
CA ASP A 84 4.21 8.44 1.44
C ASP A 84 5.71 8.59 1.17
N SER A 85 6.07 8.88 -0.10
CA SER A 85 7.47 9.06 -0.51
C SER A 85 8.18 10.26 0.14
N HIS A 86 7.44 11.17 0.75
CA HIS A 86 7.98 12.31 1.50
C HIS A 86 8.05 12.04 3.02
N GLY A 87 7.67 10.84 3.46
CA GLY A 87 7.66 10.46 4.87
C GLY A 87 6.45 10.96 5.65
N ASN A 88 5.43 11.47 4.99
CA ASN A 88 4.20 11.85 5.67
C ASN A 88 3.46 10.59 6.11
N PRO A 89 3.09 10.47 7.38
CA PRO A 89 2.38 9.29 7.86
C PRO A 89 0.96 9.24 7.28
N TRP A 90 0.46 8.03 7.07
CA TRP A 90 -0.95 7.84 6.78
C TRP A 90 -1.81 8.30 7.97
N THR A 91 -2.90 8.98 7.68
CA THR A 91 -3.85 9.46 8.71
C THR A 91 -5.29 9.11 8.34
N GLY A 92 -6.18 9.12 9.34
CA GLY A 92 -7.61 8.90 9.14
C GLY A 92 -8.29 9.91 8.20
N ALA A 93 -7.68 11.06 7.97
CA ALA A 93 -8.16 12.06 7.00
C ALA A 93 -8.18 11.54 5.56
N ASN A 94 -7.42 10.51 5.26
CA ASN A 94 -7.38 9.87 3.95
C ASN A 94 -8.52 8.86 3.72
N VAL A 95 -9.34 8.59 4.73
CA VAL A 95 -10.43 7.61 4.64
C VAL A 95 -11.70 8.28 4.16
N VAL A 96 -12.28 7.74 3.09
CA VAL A 96 -13.59 8.11 2.58
C VAL A 96 -14.57 6.97 2.83
N ALA A 97 -15.52 7.20 3.73
CA ALA A 97 -16.59 6.27 4.07
C ALA A 97 -17.83 7.08 4.43
N THR A 98 -18.61 7.44 3.42
CA THR A 98 -19.77 8.35 3.56
C THR A 98 -21.02 7.64 4.09
N GLY A 99 -21.07 6.31 4.02
CA GLY A 99 -22.26 5.51 4.29
C GLY A 99 -23.27 5.51 3.14
N ASN A 100 -22.94 6.17 2.02
CA ASN A 100 -23.70 6.13 0.78
C ASN A 100 -22.97 5.23 -0.22
N LEU A 101 -23.52 4.07 -0.50
CA LEU A 101 -22.89 3.06 -1.35
C LEU A 101 -22.48 3.61 -2.72
N LYS A 102 -23.35 4.38 -3.37
CA LYS A 102 -23.06 4.92 -4.70
C LYS A 102 -21.88 5.90 -4.68
N MET A 103 -21.84 6.78 -3.69
CA MET A 103 -20.76 7.75 -3.53
C MET A 103 -19.44 7.06 -3.21
N ASP A 104 -19.47 6.10 -2.30
CA ASP A 104 -18.29 5.35 -1.89
C ASP A 104 -17.73 4.51 -3.06
N MET A 105 -18.60 3.88 -3.85
CA MET A 105 -18.17 3.12 -5.03
C MET A 105 -17.60 4.00 -6.14
N LEU A 106 -18.18 5.17 -6.41
CA LEU A 106 -17.62 6.12 -7.36
C LEU A 106 -16.24 6.63 -6.92
N HIS A 107 -16.09 6.95 -5.63
CA HIS A 107 -14.81 7.33 -5.08
C HIS A 107 -13.77 6.23 -5.26
N ASN A 108 -14.13 5.00 -4.89
CA ASN A 108 -13.23 3.85 -5.01
C ASN A 108 -12.83 3.59 -6.47
N PHE A 109 -13.77 3.71 -7.41
CA PHE A 109 -13.48 3.56 -8.83
C PHE A 109 -12.39 4.54 -9.31
N PHE A 110 -12.52 5.82 -8.98
CA PHE A 110 -11.52 6.81 -9.36
C PHE A 110 -10.18 6.60 -8.65
N LEU A 111 -10.21 6.17 -7.40
CA LEU A 111 -9.01 5.85 -6.63
C LEU A 111 -8.26 4.67 -7.26
N GLU A 112 -8.96 3.61 -7.67
CA GLU A 112 -8.37 2.46 -8.36
C GLU A 112 -7.79 2.84 -9.73
N CYS A 113 -8.46 3.71 -10.47
CA CYS A 113 -7.92 4.24 -11.73
C CYS A 113 -6.60 4.98 -11.50
N GLY A 114 -6.51 5.80 -10.47
CA GLY A 114 -5.29 6.51 -10.08
C GLY A 114 -4.18 5.56 -9.63
N ALA A 115 -4.52 4.57 -8.81
CA ALA A 115 -3.58 3.56 -8.34
C ALA A 115 -2.99 2.74 -9.49
N ARG A 116 -3.84 2.35 -10.46
CA ARG A 116 -3.37 1.66 -11.67
C ARG A 116 -2.39 2.50 -12.48
N ALA A 117 -2.71 3.78 -12.70
CA ALA A 117 -1.84 4.68 -13.43
C ALA A 117 -0.48 4.84 -12.75
N GLN A 118 -0.45 4.94 -11.42
CA GLN A 118 0.79 5.02 -10.64
C GLN A 118 1.60 3.72 -10.72
N LYS A 119 0.96 2.56 -10.61
CA LYS A 119 1.65 1.26 -10.75
C LYS A 119 2.31 1.10 -12.11
N ILE A 120 1.64 1.52 -13.20
CA ILE A 120 2.20 1.49 -14.55
C ILE A 120 3.44 2.39 -14.62
N ARG A 121 3.38 3.60 -14.07
CA ARG A 121 4.54 4.51 -14.05
C ARG A 121 5.71 3.94 -13.27
N VAL A 122 5.47 3.35 -12.11
CA VAL A 122 6.52 2.69 -11.32
C VAL A 122 7.14 1.56 -12.12
N TYR A 123 6.33 0.71 -12.76
CA TYR A 123 6.79 -0.37 -13.60
C TYR A 123 7.70 0.12 -14.73
N GLU A 124 7.34 1.22 -15.39
CA GLU A 124 8.14 1.82 -16.47
C GLU A 124 9.46 2.42 -15.98
N MET A 125 9.56 2.79 -14.71
CA MET A 125 10.75 3.41 -14.11
C MET A 125 11.70 2.40 -13.47
N VAL A 126 11.22 1.22 -13.12
CA VAL A 126 12.00 0.19 -12.44
C VAL A 126 12.72 -0.68 -13.45
N THR A 127 14.02 -0.90 -13.23
CA THR A 127 14.86 -1.77 -14.04
C THR A 127 15.20 -3.10 -13.37
N ASP A 128 14.83 -3.26 -12.09
CA ASP A 128 15.00 -4.50 -11.32
C ASP A 128 14.08 -5.59 -11.92
N PRO A 129 14.61 -6.79 -12.21
CA PRO A 129 13.81 -7.88 -12.81
C PRO A 129 12.83 -8.54 -11.82
N THR A 130 12.95 -8.28 -10.52
CA THR A 130 12.06 -8.82 -9.49
C THR A 130 10.82 -7.97 -9.34
#